data_96eeada5610d3ed9e951ec1376f6442a
#
_entry.id   96eeada5610d3ed9e951ec1376f6442a
#
_cell.length_a   1.000
_cell.length_b   1.000
_cell.length_c   1.000
_cell.angle_alpha   90.00
_cell.angle_beta   90.00
_cell.angle_gamma   90.00
#
_symmetry.space_group_name_H-M   'P 1'
#
loop_
_entity.id
_entity.type
_entity.pdbx_description
1 polymer ?
#
loop_
_entity_poly.entity_id
_entity_poly.type
_entity_poly.pdbx_seq_one_letter_code
_entity_poly.pdbx_strand_id
1 'polypeptide(L)'
;LFAAIGKHGTAIGMLHSNVKEILGISYDVPVICVPSHDTSAAVLAIPAEEEEFLFVSTGTWALIGMELEEPIVNEEVRKRCLTNEIGAFDKITLLRNSAGMFIIQRIKEEYEGEHGAIGWEELNSLGDCQEGAAPLFPVNDSRFFNPVHMSDAIWDYLVKTGQVSGEKDWGTIICSFQNSMALSFASVIQGLEEISGKKKDTVYMVGGGSRNVRLCQMTADATGKKVVTGGKES
;
A
#
# COMPACT_ATOMS: atom_id res chain seq x y z
N LEU A 1 -25.41 -2.91 21.05
CA LEU A 1 -24.79 -2.37 22.26
C LEU A 1 -23.29 -2.40 22.07
N PHE A 2 -22.69 -1.25 21.84
CA PHE A 2 -21.26 -1.11 21.66
C PHE A 2 -20.62 -0.60 22.95
N ALA A 3 -19.35 -1.00 23.21
CA ALA A 3 -18.56 -0.43 24.28
C ALA A 3 -18.26 1.05 24.01
N ALA A 4 -17.87 1.78 25.05
CA ALA A 4 -17.39 3.15 24.89
C ALA A 4 -16.09 3.14 24.03
N ILE A 5 -16.02 4.10 23.12
CA ILE A 5 -14.82 4.28 22.26
C ILE A 5 -13.78 5.07 23.06
N GLY A 6 -12.60 4.50 23.23
CA GLY A 6 -11.47 5.19 23.87
C GLY A 6 -10.77 6.14 22.90
N LYS A 7 -10.24 7.25 23.40
CA LYS A 7 -9.38 8.13 22.60
C LYS A 7 -7.96 7.57 22.50
N HIS A 8 -7.37 7.65 21.34
CA HIS A 8 -5.97 7.24 21.14
C HIS A 8 -5.02 8.03 22.04
N GLY A 9 -4.00 7.37 22.56
CA GLY A 9 -3.01 7.94 23.47
C GLY A 9 -3.47 8.10 24.94
N THR A 10 -4.74 7.74 25.27
CA THR A 10 -5.24 7.81 26.64
C THR A 10 -5.16 6.46 27.35
N ALA A 11 -4.90 6.50 28.66
CA ALA A 11 -4.97 5.32 29.50
C ALA A 11 -6.45 4.90 29.68
N ILE A 12 -6.77 3.65 29.32
CA ILE A 12 -8.11 3.07 29.47
C ILE A 12 -8.24 2.22 30.76
N GLY A 13 -7.13 2.00 31.46
CA GLY A 13 -7.06 1.26 32.70
C GLY A 13 -5.63 0.84 33.05
N MET A 14 -5.51 -0.01 34.03
CA MET A 14 -4.26 -0.64 34.42
C MET A 14 -4.23 -2.11 33.99
N LEU A 15 -3.05 -2.64 33.74
CA LEU A 15 -2.87 -4.05 33.41
C LEU A 15 -3.44 -4.92 34.55
N HIS A 16 -4.29 -5.87 34.18
CA HIS A 16 -5.00 -6.71 35.14
C HIS A 16 -4.03 -7.55 35.98
N SER A 17 -4.34 -7.76 37.27
CA SER A 17 -3.50 -8.47 38.20
C SER A 17 -3.07 -9.87 37.73
N ASN A 18 -3.98 -10.64 37.11
CA ASN A 18 -3.66 -11.96 36.59
C ASN A 18 -2.60 -11.89 35.46
N VAL A 19 -2.65 -10.86 34.60
CA VAL A 19 -1.66 -10.69 33.54
C VAL A 19 -0.31 -10.26 34.12
N LYS A 20 -0.33 -9.39 35.13
CA LYS A 20 0.89 -8.98 35.86
C LYS A 20 1.56 -10.20 36.51
N GLU A 21 0.78 -11.08 37.13
CA GLU A 21 1.29 -12.30 37.75
C GLU A 21 1.95 -13.24 36.72
N ILE A 22 1.26 -13.49 35.58
CA ILE A 22 1.80 -14.33 34.46
C ILE A 22 3.13 -13.76 33.94
N LEU A 23 3.22 -12.43 33.83
CA LEU A 23 4.41 -11.74 33.30
C LEU A 23 5.49 -11.44 34.34
N GLY A 24 5.25 -11.75 35.64
CA GLY A 24 6.17 -11.45 36.72
C GLY A 24 6.34 -9.95 36.99
N ILE A 25 5.33 -9.11 36.66
CA ILE A 25 5.36 -7.66 36.81
C ILE A 25 4.80 -7.27 38.18
N SER A 26 5.59 -6.59 38.99
CA SER A 26 5.20 -6.12 40.32
C SER A 26 4.70 -4.66 40.42
N TYR A 27 4.93 -3.88 39.37
CA TYR A 27 4.54 -2.46 39.31
C TYR A 27 3.26 -2.26 38.48
N ASP A 28 2.68 -1.08 38.58
CA ASP A 28 1.50 -0.71 37.80
C ASP A 28 1.87 -0.31 36.38
N VAL A 29 1.18 -0.90 35.41
CA VAL A 29 1.38 -0.63 33.97
C VAL A 29 0.07 -0.10 33.40
N PRO A 30 0.03 1.13 32.89
CA PRO A 30 -1.15 1.67 32.22
C PRO A 30 -1.36 0.97 30.87
N VAL A 31 -2.62 0.68 30.57
CA VAL A 31 -3.05 0.19 29.25
C VAL A 31 -3.48 1.39 28.42
N ILE A 32 -2.73 1.67 27.35
CA ILE A 32 -2.95 2.82 26.49
C ILE A 32 -3.79 2.42 25.29
N CYS A 33 -4.80 3.23 24.96
CA CYS A 33 -5.58 3.08 23.73
C CYS A 33 -4.73 3.47 22.53
N VAL A 34 -4.57 2.55 21.60
CA VAL A 34 -3.85 2.77 20.33
C VAL A 34 -4.83 2.69 19.17
N PRO A 35 -4.49 3.19 17.96
CA PRO A 35 -5.28 2.91 16.76
C PRO A 35 -5.44 1.41 16.59
N SER A 36 -6.68 0.92 16.55
CA SER A 36 -6.98 -0.51 16.53
C SER A 36 -6.91 -1.14 15.15
N HIS A 37 -6.90 -0.32 14.09
CA HIS A 37 -6.67 -0.75 12.72
C HIS A 37 -5.16 -0.72 12.42
N ASP A 38 -4.64 -1.80 11.86
CA ASP A 38 -3.20 -1.94 11.55
C ASP A 38 -2.68 -0.83 10.63
N THR A 39 -3.47 -0.44 9.63
CA THR A 39 -3.13 0.67 8.74
C THR A 39 -3.01 1.99 9.49
N SER A 40 -3.95 2.30 10.39
CA SER A 40 -3.88 3.52 11.21
C SER A 40 -2.65 3.53 12.12
N ALA A 41 -2.26 2.35 12.63
CA ALA A 41 -1.03 2.19 13.40
C ALA A 41 0.22 2.38 12.52
N ALA A 42 0.21 1.84 11.29
CA ALA A 42 1.31 2.01 10.34
C ALA A 42 1.46 3.47 9.89
N VAL A 43 0.35 4.16 9.63
CA VAL A 43 0.35 5.60 9.28
C VAL A 43 0.89 6.43 10.44
N LEU A 44 0.49 6.14 11.67
CA LEU A 44 1.01 6.82 12.87
C LEU A 44 2.54 6.66 13.04
N ALA A 45 3.10 5.55 12.59
CA ALA A 45 4.53 5.28 12.66
C ALA A 45 5.36 5.98 11.57
N ILE A 46 4.71 6.65 10.61
CA ILE A 46 5.40 7.39 9.54
C ILE A 46 6.10 8.61 10.16
N PRO A 47 7.42 8.77 9.95
CA PRO A 47 8.17 9.93 10.45
C PRO A 47 7.95 11.15 9.53
N ALA A 48 6.69 11.54 9.36
CA ALA A 48 6.36 12.72 8.57
C ALA A 48 6.75 14.00 9.33
N GLU A 49 7.35 14.95 8.62
CA GLU A 49 7.68 16.25 9.16
C GLU A 49 6.49 17.21 9.17
N GLU A 50 5.46 16.90 8.37
CA GLU A 50 4.22 17.65 8.21
C GLU A 50 3.07 16.95 8.92
N GLU A 51 2.11 17.71 9.45
CA GLU A 51 0.91 17.16 10.09
C GLU A 51 -0.05 16.48 9.09
N GLU A 52 -0.06 16.95 7.86
CA GLU A 52 -0.83 16.37 6.76
C GLU A 52 0.14 15.88 5.69
N PHE A 53 0.09 14.63 5.33
CA PHE A 53 1.03 14.01 4.40
C PHE A 53 0.37 12.95 3.53
N LEU A 54 1.00 12.67 2.38
CA LEU A 54 0.63 11.56 1.49
C LEU A 54 1.39 10.30 1.89
N PHE A 55 0.69 9.16 1.84
CA PHE A 55 1.31 7.88 2.10
C PHE A 55 0.84 6.78 1.15
N VAL A 56 1.66 5.75 1.00
CA VAL A 56 1.34 4.47 0.36
C VAL A 56 1.77 3.36 1.30
N SER A 57 0.81 2.69 1.92
CA SER A 57 1.06 1.48 2.71
C SER A 57 0.95 0.26 1.80
N THR A 58 2.10 -0.38 1.53
CA THR A 58 2.25 -1.46 0.55
C THR A 58 2.30 -2.82 1.23
N GLY A 59 1.16 -3.32 1.64
CA GLY A 59 0.96 -4.68 2.14
C GLY A 59 0.41 -5.61 1.06
N THR A 60 -0.27 -6.68 1.46
CA THR A 60 -1.05 -7.55 0.57
C THR A 60 -2.01 -6.71 -0.27
N TRP A 61 -2.72 -5.78 0.36
CA TRP A 61 -3.41 -4.66 -0.28
C TRP A 61 -2.55 -3.41 -0.18
N ALA A 62 -2.75 -2.46 -1.07
CA ALA A 62 -2.13 -1.15 -1.00
C ALA A 62 -3.17 -0.11 -0.56
N LEU A 63 -2.86 0.62 0.51
CA LEU A 63 -3.67 1.76 0.94
C LEU A 63 -2.93 3.04 0.60
N ILE A 64 -3.55 3.84 -0.25
CA ILE A 64 -2.99 5.11 -0.72
C ILE A 64 -3.85 6.22 -0.16
N GLY A 65 -3.28 7.10 0.63
CA GLY A 65 -4.05 8.07 1.38
C GLY A 65 -3.32 9.37 1.71
N MET A 66 -4.10 10.26 2.29
CA MET A 66 -3.65 11.53 2.86
C MET A 66 -4.25 11.69 4.25
N GLU A 67 -3.43 12.11 5.21
CA GLU A 67 -3.91 12.52 6.52
C GLU A 67 -4.46 13.96 6.46
N LEU A 68 -5.63 14.18 7.06
CA LEU A 68 -6.39 15.44 7.02
C LEU A 68 -6.94 15.77 8.41
N GLU A 69 -7.25 17.05 8.64
CA GLU A 69 -7.94 17.49 9.86
C GLU A 69 -9.43 17.11 9.85
N GLU A 70 -10.08 17.21 8.70
CA GLU A 70 -11.53 17.05 8.57
C GLU A 70 -11.88 16.08 7.43
N PRO A 71 -12.98 15.33 7.54
CA PRO A 71 -13.40 14.42 6.49
C PRO A 71 -13.89 15.17 5.25
N ILE A 72 -13.59 14.65 4.08
CA ILE A 72 -14.13 15.15 2.81
C ILE A 72 -15.20 14.17 2.33
N VAL A 73 -16.46 14.66 2.24
CA VAL A 73 -17.60 13.86 1.80
C VAL A 73 -18.28 14.57 0.63
N ASN A 74 -18.06 14.07 -0.56
CA ASN A 74 -18.67 14.59 -1.77
C ASN A 74 -18.75 13.50 -2.86
N GLU A 75 -19.35 13.83 -4.00
CA GLU A 75 -19.55 12.91 -5.11
C GLU A 75 -18.24 12.46 -5.78
N GLU A 76 -17.19 13.30 -5.78
CA GLU A 76 -15.90 12.95 -6.34
C GLU A 76 -15.16 11.90 -5.46
N VAL A 77 -15.27 12.02 -4.14
CA VAL A 77 -14.77 11.00 -3.19
C VAL A 77 -15.43 9.65 -3.50
N ARG A 78 -16.76 9.63 -3.69
CA ARG A 78 -17.51 8.41 -4.03
C ARG A 78 -17.09 7.83 -5.38
N LYS A 79 -17.00 8.65 -6.43
CA LYS A 79 -16.62 8.20 -7.79
C LYS A 79 -15.22 7.62 -7.84
N ARG A 80 -14.28 8.16 -7.05
CA ARG A 80 -12.90 7.68 -6.99
C ARG A 80 -12.71 6.54 -5.99
N CYS A 81 -13.81 6.04 -5.38
CA CYS A 81 -13.79 4.97 -4.38
C CYS A 81 -12.83 5.28 -3.21
N LEU A 82 -12.85 6.54 -2.76
CA LEU A 82 -12.13 6.98 -1.57
C LEU A 82 -13.03 6.81 -0.34
N THR A 83 -12.43 6.57 0.80
CA THR A 83 -13.09 6.45 2.11
C THR A 83 -12.40 7.34 3.13
N ASN A 84 -13.16 7.82 4.13
CA ASN A 84 -12.62 8.51 5.28
C ASN A 84 -12.56 7.53 6.44
N GLU A 85 -11.40 7.36 7.04
CA GLU A 85 -11.19 6.55 8.22
C GLU A 85 -10.70 7.42 9.37
N ILE A 86 -11.01 7.02 10.60
CA ILE A 86 -10.50 7.70 11.78
C ILE A 86 -9.04 7.29 11.97
N GLY A 87 -8.14 8.24 11.80
CA GLY A 87 -6.72 8.11 12.06
C GLY A 87 -6.39 8.26 13.55
N ALA A 88 -5.09 8.44 13.84
CA ALA A 88 -4.63 8.73 15.20
C ALA A 88 -4.94 10.18 15.59
N PHE A 89 -5.12 10.44 16.89
CA PHE A 89 -5.29 11.79 17.46
C PHE A 89 -6.41 12.62 16.81
N ASP A 90 -7.55 11.98 16.54
CA ASP A 90 -8.73 12.57 15.92
C ASP A 90 -8.52 13.08 14.47
N LYS A 91 -7.40 12.77 13.83
CA LYS A 91 -7.17 13.03 12.40
C LYS A 91 -8.04 12.11 11.53
N ILE A 92 -8.24 12.51 10.29
CA ILE A 92 -8.95 11.73 9.28
C ILE A 92 -7.94 11.23 8.24
N THR A 93 -8.03 9.97 7.92
CA THR A 93 -7.29 9.39 6.80
C THR A 93 -8.24 9.24 5.61
N LEU A 94 -8.09 10.10 4.59
CA LEU A 94 -8.77 9.94 3.32
C LEU A 94 -7.94 9.00 2.44
N LEU A 95 -8.45 7.82 2.12
CA LEU A 95 -7.67 6.80 1.42
C LEU A 95 -8.48 6.01 0.39
N ARG A 96 -7.75 5.31 -0.46
CA ARG A 96 -8.26 4.27 -1.34
C ARG A 96 -7.57 2.95 -1.04
N ASN A 97 -8.38 1.89 -0.92
CA ASN A 97 -7.89 0.52 -0.94
C ASN A 97 -7.70 0.08 -2.40
N SER A 98 -6.53 -0.39 -2.73
CA SER A 98 -6.11 -0.81 -4.08
C SER A 98 -5.50 -2.20 -4.04
N ALA A 99 -5.43 -2.86 -5.18
CA ALA A 99 -4.61 -4.07 -5.31
C ALA A 99 -3.17 -3.77 -4.87
N GLY A 100 -2.55 -4.72 -4.19
CA GLY A 100 -1.23 -4.55 -3.60
C GLY A 100 -0.27 -5.66 -3.96
N MET A 101 0.60 -6.00 -3.03
CA MET A 101 1.70 -6.93 -3.27
C MET A 101 1.25 -8.39 -3.45
N PHE A 102 -0.02 -8.75 -3.19
CA PHE A 102 -0.49 -10.12 -3.45
C PHE A 102 -0.33 -10.51 -4.93
N ILE A 103 -0.41 -9.54 -5.87
CA ILE A 103 -0.22 -9.82 -7.31
C ILE A 103 1.20 -10.37 -7.55
N ILE A 104 2.23 -9.66 -7.10
CA ILE A 104 3.62 -10.09 -7.30
C ILE A 104 3.97 -11.34 -6.47
N GLN A 105 3.32 -11.54 -5.32
CA GLN A 105 3.47 -12.76 -4.53
C GLN A 105 2.98 -13.97 -5.32
N ARG A 106 1.79 -13.88 -5.97
CA ARG A 106 1.26 -14.92 -6.83
C ARG A 106 2.14 -15.16 -8.05
N ILE A 107 2.63 -14.09 -8.70
CA ILE A 107 3.57 -14.20 -9.82
C ILE A 107 4.84 -14.95 -9.38
N LYS A 108 5.37 -14.63 -8.20
CA LYS A 108 6.55 -15.30 -7.65
C LYS A 108 6.31 -16.79 -7.40
N GLU A 109 5.19 -17.15 -6.76
CA GLU A 109 4.81 -18.54 -6.50
C GLU A 109 4.70 -19.34 -7.79
N GLU A 110 4.09 -18.77 -8.83
CA GLU A 110 3.96 -19.40 -10.15
C GLU A 110 5.34 -19.55 -10.84
N TYR A 111 6.19 -18.51 -10.79
CA TYR A 111 7.55 -18.58 -11.32
C TYR A 111 8.37 -19.68 -10.61
N GLU A 112 8.31 -19.73 -9.29
CA GLU A 112 9.03 -20.75 -8.50
C GLU A 112 8.54 -22.18 -8.80
N GLY A 113 7.28 -22.35 -9.12
CA GLY A 113 6.72 -23.65 -9.56
C GLY A 113 7.31 -24.15 -10.86
N GLU A 114 7.69 -23.24 -11.77
CA GLU A 114 8.27 -23.59 -13.09
C GLU A 114 9.82 -23.62 -13.10
N HIS A 115 10.47 -22.74 -12.34
CA HIS A 115 11.91 -22.46 -12.45
C HIS A 115 12.70 -22.72 -11.16
N GLY A 116 12.03 -23.00 -10.03
CA GLY A 116 12.64 -23.14 -8.73
C GLY A 116 12.69 -21.82 -7.95
N ALA A 117 13.20 -21.91 -6.71
CA ALA A 117 13.21 -20.79 -5.76
C ALA A 117 13.97 -19.58 -6.28
N ILE A 118 13.42 -18.38 -6.08
CA ILE A 118 14.03 -17.10 -6.49
C ILE A 118 13.92 -16.06 -5.37
N GLY A 119 14.97 -15.26 -5.18
CA GLY A 119 14.97 -14.12 -4.27
C GLY A 119 14.13 -12.95 -4.80
N TRP A 120 13.63 -12.09 -3.88
CA TRP A 120 12.85 -10.91 -4.30
C TRP A 120 13.64 -9.94 -5.18
N GLU A 121 14.92 -9.74 -4.90
CA GLU A 121 15.77 -8.84 -5.67
C GLU A 121 15.97 -9.38 -7.10
N GLU A 122 16.27 -10.66 -7.22
CA GLU A 122 16.44 -11.34 -8.49
C GLU A 122 15.14 -11.34 -9.30
N LEU A 123 13.98 -11.68 -8.68
CA LEU A 123 12.68 -11.62 -9.34
C LEU A 123 12.39 -10.21 -9.87
N ASN A 124 12.63 -9.18 -9.06
CA ASN A 124 12.40 -7.80 -9.48
C ASN A 124 13.30 -7.38 -10.65
N SER A 125 14.52 -7.91 -10.70
CA SER A 125 15.47 -7.64 -11.79
C SER A 125 15.04 -8.26 -13.12
N LEU A 126 14.28 -9.36 -13.11
CA LEU A 126 13.68 -9.91 -14.34
C LEU A 126 12.76 -8.89 -15.03
N GLY A 127 12.14 -8.00 -14.25
CA GLY A 127 11.29 -6.94 -14.76
C GLY A 127 12.04 -5.71 -15.27
N ASP A 128 13.37 -5.77 -15.45
CA ASP A 128 14.14 -4.69 -16.07
C ASP A 128 13.76 -4.56 -17.54
N CYS A 129 12.76 -3.72 -17.82
CA CYS A 129 12.30 -3.47 -19.17
C CYS A 129 13.40 -2.85 -20.00
N GLN A 130 13.57 -3.37 -21.20
CA GLN A 130 14.37 -2.71 -22.23
C GLN A 130 13.66 -1.40 -22.66
N GLU A 131 14.40 -0.50 -23.34
CA GLU A 131 13.90 0.77 -23.79
C GLU A 131 12.55 0.64 -24.55
N GLY A 132 11.55 1.40 -24.14
CA GLY A 132 10.24 1.42 -24.74
C GLY A 132 9.11 1.66 -23.74
N ALA A 133 7.89 1.78 -24.23
CA ALA A 133 6.72 1.88 -23.37
C ALA A 133 6.44 0.52 -22.71
N ALA A 134 6.51 0.46 -21.38
CA ALA A 134 6.17 -0.75 -20.65
C ALA A 134 4.70 -1.12 -20.86
N PRO A 135 4.38 -2.41 -21.06
CA PRO A 135 2.98 -2.83 -21.12
C PRO A 135 2.31 -2.65 -19.77
N LEU A 136 1.01 -2.32 -19.78
CA LEU A 136 0.24 -1.95 -18.60
C LEU A 136 -1.05 -2.72 -18.49
N PHE A 137 -1.48 -3.00 -17.24
CA PHE A 137 -2.79 -3.54 -16.94
C PHE A 137 -3.45 -2.81 -15.76
N PRO A 138 -4.79 -2.74 -15.72
CA PRO A 138 -5.51 -2.07 -14.64
C PRO A 138 -5.51 -2.94 -13.39
N VAL A 139 -4.58 -2.72 -12.46
CA VAL A 139 -4.34 -3.55 -11.27
C VAL A 139 -5.59 -3.77 -10.40
N ASN A 140 -6.55 -2.84 -10.44
CA ASN A 140 -7.79 -2.89 -9.69
C ASN A 140 -8.97 -3.52 -10.46
N ASP A 141 -8.72 -4.11 -11.62
CA ASP A 141 -9.76 -4.84 -12.35
C ASP A 141 -10.01 -6.20 -11.70
N SER A 142 -11.27 -6.60 -11.63
CA SER A 142 -11.70 -7.84 -10.98
C SER A 142 -11.05 -9.10 -11.55
N ARG A 143 -10.57 -9.06 -12.80
CA ARG A 143 -9.82 -10.15 -13.44
C ARG A 143 -8.55 -10.54 -12.70
N PHE A 144 -7.94 -9.58 -11.96
CA PHE A 144 -6.68 -9.76 -11.25
C PHE A 144 -6.84 -9.97 -9.74
N PHE A 145 -8.08 -10.05 -9.21
CA PHE A 145 -8.25 -10.24 -7.77
C PHE A 145 -8.05 -11.69 -7.33
N ASN A 146 -8.51 -12.65 -8.11
CA ASN A 146 -8.31 -14.06 -7.76
C ASN A 146 -8.36 -14.97 -9.01
N PRO A 147 -7.51 -14.76 -10.02
CA PRO A 147 -7.41 -15.68 -11.17
C PRO A 147 -6.80 -17.02 -10.73
N VAL A 148 -7.00 -18.07 -11.51
CA VAL A 148 -6.35 -19.37 -11.27
C VAL A 148 -4.84 -19.21 -11.36
N HIS A 149 -4.35 -18.58 -12.44
CA HIS A 149 -2.96 -18.21 -12.65
C HIS A 149 -2.86 -16.70 -12.90
N MET A 150 -2.12 -16.01 -12.05
CA MET A 150 -1.96 -14.55 -12.12
C MET A 150 -1.16 -14.14 -13.35
N SER A 151 -0.08 -14.84 -13.62
CA SER A 151 0.78 -14.59 -14.77
C SER A 151 0.05 -14.74 -16.10
N ASP A 152 -0.78 -15.78 -16.24
CA ASP A 152 -1.59 -15.99 -17.44
C ASP A 152 -2.64 -14.90 -17.60
N ALA A 153 -3.34 -14.54 -16.52
CA ALA A 153 -4.34 -13.48 -16.56
C ALA A 153 -3.75 -12.13 -17.02
N ILE A 154 -2.55 -11.80 -16.56
CA ILE A 154 -1.83 -10.59 -16.98
C ILE A 154 -1.42 -10.73 -18.45
N TRP A 155 -0.76 -11.83 -18.83
CA TRP A 155 -0.30 -12.06 -20.20
C TRP A 155 -1.43 -11.99 -21.21
N ASP A 156 -2.52 -12.70 -20.94
CA ASP A 156 -3.72 -12.71 -21.81
C ASP A 156 -4.32 -11.32 -21.98
N TYR A 157 -4.32 -10.52 -20.90
CA TYR A 157 -4.75 -9.13 -20.99
C TYR A 157 -3.85 -8.31 -21.91
N LEU A 158 -2.54 -8.42 -21.76
CA LEU A 158 -1.57 -7.70 -22.57
C LEU A 158 -1.65 -8.09 -24.06
N VAL A 159 -1.80 -9.37 -24.35
CA VAL A 159 -2.01 -9.87 -25.71
C VAL A 159 -3.33 -9.35 -26.29
N LYS A 160 -4.42 -9.47 -25.54
CA LYS A 160 -5.76 -9.02 -25.96
C LYS A 160 -5.83 -7.53 -26.25
N THR A 161 -5.03 -6.74 -25.57
CA THR A 161 -4.96 -5.28 -25.77
C THR A 161 -3.89 -4.87 -26.79
N GLY A 162 -3.22 -5.83 -27.44
CA GLY A 162 -2.22 -5.59 -28.48
C GLY A 162 -0.91 -4.97 -27.96
N GLN A 163 -0.64 -5.08 -26.67
CA GLN A 163 0.57 -4.52 -26.07
C GLN A 163 1.78 -5.46 -26.22
N VAL A 164 1.52 -6.76 -26.28
CA VAL A 164 2.54 -7.81 -26.49
C VAL A 164 2.04 -8.86 -27.46
N SER A 165 2.96 -9.70 -27.96
CA SER A 165 2.67 -10.84 -28.85
C SER A 165 3.71 -11.93 -28.62
N GLY A 166 3.39 -13.17 -29.05
CA GLY A 166 4.30 -14.32 -28.94
C GLY A 166 4.08 -15.15 -27.69
N GLU A 167 5.12 -15.81 -27.22
CA GLU A 167 5.11 -16.66 -26.03
C GLU A 167 5.16 -15.83 -24.75
N LYS A 168 4.61 -16.38 -23.65
CA LYS A 168 4.59 -15.74 -22.35
C LYS A 168 6.01 -15.46 -21.85
N ASP A 169 6.27 -14.21 -21.46
CA ASP A 169 7.55 -13.75 -20.94
C ASP A 169 7.43 -13.22 -19.54
N TRP A 170 8.15 -13.81 -18.60
CA TRP A 170 8.13 -13.46 -17.19
C TRP A 170 8.67 -12.06 -16.90
N GLY A 171 9.73 -11.66 -17.62
CA GLY A 171 10.27 -10.31 -17.49
C GLY A 171 9.26 -9.24 -17.84
N THR A 172 8.54 -9.44 -18.95
CA THR A 172 7.45 -8.54 -19.38
C THR A 172 6.31 -8.48 -18.37
N ILE A 173 5.91 -9.60 -17.77
CA ILE A 173 4.85 -9.65 -16.75
C ILE A 173 5.26 -8.86 -15.51
N ILE A 174 6.48 -9.06 -15.02
CA ILE A 174 7.00 -8.39 -13.82
C ILE A 174 7.19 -6.89 -14.09
N CYS A 175 7.72 -6.52 -15.26
CA CYS A 175 7.81 -5.13 -15.71
C CYS A 175 6.43 -4.47 -15.75
N SER A 176 5.45 -5.13 -16.38
CA SER A 176 4.08 -4.64 -16.45
C SER A 176 3.47 -4.43 -15.06
N PHE A 177 3.69 -5.37 -14.14
CA PHE A 177 3.24 -5.21 -12.75
C PHE A 177 3.84 -3.97 -12.09
N GLN A 178 5.16 -3.79 -12.13
CA GLN A 178 5.84 -2.67 -11.48
C GLN A 178 5.36 -1.32 -12.02
N ASN A 179 5.25 -1.17 -13.35
CA ASN A 179 4.76 0.05 -13.99
C ASN A 179 3.29 0.32 -13.68
N SER A 180 2.44 -0.71 -13.75
CA SER A 180 1.01 -0.58 -13.48
C SER A 180 0.75 -0.19 -12.03
N MET A 181 1.52 -0.72 -11.08
CA MET A 181 1.41 -0.34 -9.66
C MET A 181 1.82 1.11 -9.44
N ALA A 182 2.97 1.55 -9.96
CA ALA A 182 3.45 2.92 -9.81
C ALA A 182 2.47 3.94 -10.39
N LEU A 183 1.92 3.66 -11.59
CA LEU A 183 0.91 4.52 -12.21
C LEU A 183 -0.43 4.50 -11.46
N SER A 184 -0.82 3.36 -10.89
CA SER A 184 -2.00 3.28 -10.03
C SER A 184 -1.84 4.16 -8.79
N PHE A 185 -0.67 4.13 -8.14
CA PHE A 185 -0.38 4.99 -7.00
C PHE A 185 -0.43 6.47 -7.40
N ALA A 186 0.21 6.83 -8.51
CA ALA A 186 0.22 8.20 -9.00
C ALA A 186 -1.20 8.72 -9.31
N SER A 187 -2.04 7.91 -9.94
CA SER A 187 -3.43 8.28 -10.23
C SER A 187 -4.26 8.53 -8.97
N VAL A 188 -4.09 7.71 -7.93
CA VAL A 188 -4.80 7.91 -6.66
C VAL A 188 -4.27 9.15 -5.95
N ILE A 189 -2.96 9.35 -5.89
CA ILE A 189 -2.32 10.52 -5.27
C ILE A 189 -2.79 11.81 -5.93
N GLN A 190 -2.82 11.84 -7.26
CA GLN A 190 -3.35 12.99 -8.00
C GLN A 190 -4.81 13.26 -7.61
N GLY A 191 -5.64 12.21 -7.51
CA GLY A 191 -7.04 12.35 -7.11
C GLY A 191 -7.21 12.87 -5.68
N LEU A 192 -6.36 12.45 -4.75
CA LEU A 192 -6.36 12.95 -3.38
C LEU A 192 -6.02 14.45 -3.33
N GLU A 193 -5.01 14.88 -4.10
CA GLU A 193 -4.63 16.30 -4.19
C GLU A 193 -5.72 17.16 -4.84
N GLU A 194 -6.36 16.68 -5.91
CA GLU A 194 -7.46 17.38 -6.56
C GLU A 194 -8.67 17.57 -5.64
N ILE A 195 -9.01 16.52 -4.86
CA ILE A 195 -10.17 16.54 -3.95
C ILE A 195 -9.89 17.37 -2.71
N SER A 196 -8.71 17.26 -2.13
CA SER A 196 -8.34 18.00 -0.91
C SER A 196 -7.95 19.45 -1.19
N GLY A 197 -7.58 19.79 -2.44
CA GLY A 197 -6.96 21.06 -2.80
C GLY A 197 -5.54 21.25 -2.25
N LYS A 198 -4.94 20.19 -1.67
CA LYS A 198 -3.65 20.23 -0.99
C LYS A 198 -2.61 19.47 -1.82
N LYS A 199 -1.57 20.15 -2.26
CA LYS A 199 -0.43 19.53 -2.94
C LYS A 199 0.69 19.26 -1.95
N LYS A 200 1.31 18.09 -2.10
CA LYS A 200 2.43 17.65 -1.26
C LYS A 200 3.60 17.21 -2.14
N ASP A 201 4.81 17.55 -1.74
CA ASP A 201 6.01 17.22 -2.50
C ASP A 201 6.59 15.84 -2.13
N THR A 202 6.12 15.26 -1.02
CA THR A 202 6.62 14.01 -0.48
C THR A 202 5.51 12.97 -0.36
N VAL A 203 5.84 11.72 -0.73
CA VAL A 203 5.02 10.52 -0.50
C VAL A 203 5.80 9.58 0.41
N TYR A 204 5.21 9.18 1.52
CA TYR A 204 5.80 8.21 2.42
C TYR A 204 5.34 6.79 2.04
N MET A 205 6.28 5.91 1.69
CA MET A 205 5.98 4.51 1.41
C MET A 205 6.39 3.63 2.59
N VAL A 206 5.44 2.83 3.08
CA VAL A 206 5.63 1.89 4.19
C VAL A 206 5.15 0.49 3.80
N GLY A 207 5.43 -0.51 4.64
CA GLY A 207 5.07 -1.90 4.39
C GLY A 207 6.07 -2.64 3.51
N GLY A 208 5.76 -3.90 3.15
CA GLY A 208 6.69 -4.79 2.45
C GLY A 208 7.16 -4.28 1.10
N GLY A 209 6.28 -3.63 0.32
CA GLY A 209 6.61 -3.10 -1.00
C GLY A 209 7.55 -1.89 -0.97
N SER A 210 7.69 -1.20 0.17
CA SER A 210 8.65 -0.11 0.32
C SER A 210 10.12 -0.57 0.27
N ARG A 211 10.35 -1.87 0.40
CA ARG A 211 11.68 -2.49 0.23
C ARG A 211 12.07 -2.68 -1.24
N ASN A 212 11.10 -2.59 -2.15
CA ASN A 212 11.36 -2.63 -3.58
C ASN A 212 11.78 -1.23 -4.06
N VAL A 213 13.09 -0.99 -4.08
CA VAL A 213 13.70 0.29 -4.48
C VAL A 213 13.22 0.74 -5.86
N ARG A 214 13.05 -0.21 -6.80
CA ARG A 214 12.56 0.07 -8.14
C ARG A 214 11.12 0.60 -8.12
N LEU A 215 10.21 -0.06 -7.40
CA LEU A 215 8.83 0.41 -7.27
C LEU A 215 8.77 1.80 -6.62
N CYS A 216 9.63 2.05 -5.61
CA CYS A 216 9.74 3.38 -5.00
C CYS A 216 10.19 4.44 -6.02
N GLN A 217 11.24 4.14 -6.82
CA GLN A 217 11.71 5.05 -7.85
C GLN A 217 10.66 5.29 -8.93
N MET A 218 10.02 4.23 -9.44
CA MET A 218 8.95 4.35 -10.44
C MET A 218 7.75 5.16 -9.91
N THR A 219 7.45 5.03 -8.61
CA THR A 219 6.42 5.85 -7.96
C THR A 219 6.85 7.32 -7.90
N ALA A 220 8.11 7.60 -7.59
CA ALA A 220 8.66 8.96 -7.61
C ALA A 220 8.57 9.57 -9.02
N ASP A 221 8.99 8.81 -10.03
CA ASP A 221 8.94 9.23 -11.43
C ASP A 221 7.52 9.49 -11.92
N ALA A 222 6.58 8.60 -11.59
CA ALA A 222 5.18 8.71 -12.01
C ALA A 222 4.43 9.85 -11.30
N THR A 223 4.80 10.16 -10.06
CA THR A 223 4.17 11.23 -9.27
C THR A 223 4.85 12.58 -9.42
N GLY A 224 6.12 12.59 -9.83
CA GLY A 224 6.99 13.77 -9.78
C GLY A 224 7.32 14.23 -8.34
N LYS A 225 7.21 13.31 -7.36
CA LYS A 225 7.35 13.61 -5.93
C LYS A 225 8.55 12.87 -5.34
N LYS A 226 9.06 13.41 -4.24
CA LYS A 226 10.01 12.68 -3.40
C LYS A 226 9.31 11.49 -2.74
N VAL A 227 9.86 10.30 -2.89
CA VAL A 227 9.42 9.12 -2.15
C VAL A 227 10.37 8.87 -0.99
N VAL A 228 9.82 8.82 0.22
CA VAL A 228 10.54 8.49 1.45
C VAL A 228 10.02 7.17 1.96
N THR A 229 10.91 6.19 2.13
CA THR A 229 10.56 4.91 2.73
C THR A 229 10.62 5.01 4.24
N GLY A 230 9.59 4.51 4.93
CA GLY A 230 9.55 4.44 6.39
C GLY A 230 10.71 3.64 6.94
N GLY A 231 11.12 3.95 8.19
CA GLY A 231 12.17 3.24 8.90
C GLY A 231 11.95 1.74 8.86
N LYS A 232 13.03 0.97 8.88
CA LYS A 232 12.97 -0.49 8.91
C LYS A 232 12.07 -0.91 10.07
N GLU A 233 10.98 -1.62 9.76
CA GLU A 233 10.33 -2.45 10.76
C GLU A 233 11.41 -3.42 11.26
N SER A 234 11.83 -3.20 12.50
CA SER A 234 12.83 -4.03 13.18
C SER A 234 12.21 -5.33 13.68
#